data_17825fc241689f76f95c6f87e5ba13a7
#
_entry.id   17825fc241689f76f95c6f87e5ba13a7
#
_cell.length_a   1.000
_cell.length_b   1.000
_cell.length_c   1.000
_cell.angle_alpha   90.00
_cell.angle_beta   90.00
_cell.angle_gamma   90.00
#
_symmetry.space_group_name_H-M   'P 1'
#
loop_
_entity.id
_entity.type
_entity.pdbx_description
1 polymer ?
#
loop_
_entity_poly.entity_id
_entity_poly.type
_entity_poly.pdbx_seq_one_letter_code
_entity_poly.pdbx_strand_id
1 'polypeptide(L)'
;YENEPARHKLLDIVGDLALIGRPVKAHILAARPGHSGNVRFAKVLKDQIKKQQGKGKYFDLTKEPLYTIQDIERMLPHRYPFLLVDKVMELNETSIIGVKNVTMNEPMFTGHFPGNPVFPGVLQIEAMAQVGGIFALSGVEDAHLYSTYFMKIDKVKFKSKVVPGDTLV
;
A
#
# COMPACT_ATOMS: atom_id res chain seq x y z
N TYR A 1 2.96 -38.85 32.66
CA TYR A 1 1.55 -38.43 32.58
C TYR A 1 0.84 -39.29 31.54
N GLU A 2 -0.42 -39.67 31.80
CA GLU A 2 -1.20 -40.57 30.92
C GLU A 2 -1.32 -40.12 29.47
N ASN A 3 -1.29 -38.82 29.20
CA ASN A 3 -1.44 -38.24 27.86
C ASN A 3 -0.16 -37.57 27.34
N GLU A 4 1.00 -37.97 27.84
CA GLU A 4 2.29 -37.37 27.47
C GLU A 4 2.56 -37.34 25.94
N PRO A 5 2.28 -38.41 25.17
CA PRO A 5 2.49 -38.34 23.70
C PRO A 5 1.62 -37.28 23.01
N ALA A 6 0.40 -37.05 23.46
CA ALA A 6 -0.49 -36.03 22.91
C ALA A 6 -0.02 -34.62 23.26
N ARG A 7 0.44 -34.43 24.50
CA ARG A 7 1.02 -33.13 24.94
C ARG A 7 2.30 -32.79 24.19
N HIS A 8 3.15 -33.79 23.99
CA HIS A 8 4.37 -33.60 23.18
C HIS A 8 4.02 -33.20 21.75
N LYS A 9 3.07 -33.85 21.11
CA LYS A 9 2.62 -33.49 19.77
C LYS A 9 1.99 -32.08 19.70
N LEU A 10 1.31 -31.66 20.73
CA LEU A 10 0.81 -30.29 20.81
C LEU A 10 1.95 -29.27 20.87
N LEU A 11 2.98 -29.55 21.66
CA LEU A 11 4.16 -28.71 21.75
C LEU A 11 4.91 -28.62 20.42
N ASP A 12 5.06 -29.75 19.71
CA ASP A 12 5.63 -29.80 18.36
C ASP A 12 4.86 -28.87 17.39
N ILE A 13 3.54 -28.92 17.40
CA ILE A 13 2.69 -28.06 16.55
C ILE A 13 2.95 -26.58 16.87
N VAL A 14 2.95 -26.20 18.13
CA VAL A 14 3.19 -24.81 18.57
C VAL A 14 4.57 -24.34 18.12
N GLY A 15 5.61 -25.15 18.34
CA GLY A 15 6.98 -24.84 17.92
C GLY A 15 7.14 -24.72 16.40
N ASP A 16 6.60 -25.67 15.64
CA ASP A 16 6.67 -25.67 14.19
C ASP A 16 5.91 -24.50 13.56
N LEU A 17 4.76 -24.12 14.12
CA LEU A 17 3.97 -22.97 13.65
C LEU A 17 4.63 -21.63 13.99
N ALA A 18 5.49 -21.56 15.00
CA ALA A 18 6.30 -20.36 15.29
C ALA A 18 7.20 -19.95 14.10
N LEU A 19 7.52 -20.88 13.19
CA LEU A 19 8.25 -20.61 11.94
C LEU A 19 7.52 -19.67 10.98
N ILE A 20 6.21 -19.44 11.17
CA ILE A 20 5.44 -18.40 10.46
C ILE A 20 6.02 -17.02 10.76
N GLY A 21 6.59 -16.81 11.95
CA GLY A 21 7.27 -15.58 12.34
C GLY A 21 6.33 -14.46 12.81
N ARG A 22 5.09 -14.80 13.19
CA ARG A 22 4.10 -13.89 13.77
C ARG A 22 3.07 -14.63 14.59
N PRO A 23 2.36 -13.95 15.54
CA PRO A 23 1.26 -14.55 16.28
C PRO A 23 0.15 -15.07 15.37
N VAL A 24 -0.36 -16.25 15.66
CA VAL A 24 -1.49 -16.88 14.97
C VAL A 24 -2.67 -16.95 15.92
N LYS A 25 -3.80 -16.38 15.55
CA LYS A 25 -5.08 -16.52 16.25
C LYS A 25 -6.00 -17.39 15.40
N ALA A 26 -6.08 -18.68 15.72
CA ALA A 26 -6.84 -19.64 14.93
C ALA A 26 -7.23 -20.86 15.78
N HIS A 27 -8.23 -21.60 15.33
CA HIS A 27 -8.50 -22.97 15.75
C HIS A 27 -7.68 -23.92 14.89
N ILE A 28 -6.91 -24.82 15.52
CA ILE A 28 -6.05 -25.77 14.82
C ILE A 28 -6.53 -27.18 15.10
N LEU A 29 -6.93 -27.87 14.05
CA LEU A 29 -7.24 -29.30 14.07
C LEU A 29 -6.11 -30.06 13.35
N ALA A 30 -5.44 -30.96 14.08
CA ALA A 30 -4.33 -31.71 13.53
C ALA A 30 -4.58 -33.22 13.70
N ALA A 31 -4.69 -33.93 12.59
CA ALA A 31 -4.76 -35.40 12.57
C ALA A 31 -3.38 -35.97 12.23
N ARG A 32 -2.82 -36.80 13.16
CA ARG A 32 -1.49 -37.41 13.02
C ARG A 32 -0.39 -36.40 12.71
N PRO A 33 -0.22 -35.34 13.53
CA PRO A 33 0.76 -34.28 13.27
C PRO A 33 2.20 -34.83 13.36
N GLY A 34 3.08 -34.25 12.54
CA GLY A 34 4.51 -34.52 12.57
C GLY A 34 5.29 -33.36 12.01
N HIS A 35 6.55 -33.16 12.40
CA HIS A 35 7.40 -32.03 12.06
C HIS A 35 7.39 -31.71 10.55
N SER A 36 7.57 -32.71 9.68
CA SER A 36 7.56 -32.50 8.24
C SER A 36 6.25 -31.89 7.73
N GLY A 37 5.10 -32.39 8.18
CA GLY A 37 3.78 -31.87 7.83
C GLY A 37 3.55 -30.46 8.39
N ASN A 38 3.86 -30.25 9.66
CA ASN A 38 3.70 -28.97 10.34
C ASN A 38 4.56 -27.86 9.70
N VAL A 39 5.84 -28.15 9.43
CA VAL A 39 6.77 -27.22 8.80
C VAL A 39 6.33 -26.86 7.38
N ARG A 40 5.85 -27.87 6.60
CA ARG A 40 5.31 -27.62 5.25
C ARG A 40 4.09 -26.72 5.33
N PHE A 41 3.18 -26.97 6.24
CA PHE A 41 2.00 -26.16 6.47
C PHE A 41 2.37 -24.72 6.90
N ALA A 42 3.32 -24.56 7.81
CA ALA A 42 3.81 -23.26 8.23
C ALA A 42 4.41 -22.45 7.06
N LYS A 43 5.15 -23.11 6.15
CA LYS A 43 5.65 -22.48 4.90
C LYS A 43 4.52 -22.02 4.00
N VAL A 44 3.53 -22.88 3.76
CA VAL A 44 2.36 -22.53 2.91
C VAL A 44 1.61 -21.34 3.49
N LEU A 45 1.34 -21.35 4.80
CA LEU A 45 0.71 -20.19 5.48
C LEU A 45 1.53 -18.91 5.36
N LYS A 46 2.85 -19.01 5.60
CA LYS A 46 3.76 -17.87 5.47
C LYS A 46 3.74 -17.28 4.05
N ASP A 47 3.70 -18.13 3.03
CA ASP A 47 3.63 -17.70 1.63
C ASP A 47 2.27 -17.10 1.28
N GLN A 48 1.17 -17.63 1.81
CA GLN A 48 -0.16 -17.05 1.66
C GLN A 48 -0.25 -15.67 2.33
N ILE A 49 0.27 -15.55 3.55
CA ILE A 49 0.33 -14.26 4.27
C ILE A 49 1.16 -13.24 3.48
N LYS A 50 2.32 -13.64 2.93
CA LYS A 50 3.13 -12.77 2.07
C LYS A 50 2.38 -12.34 0.80
N LYS A 51 1.67 -13.25 0.15
CA LYS A 51 0.85 -12.95 -1.03
C LYS A 51 -0.30 -11.99 -0.70
N GLN A 52 -0.93 -12.12 0.47
CA GLN A 52 -1.97 -11.21 0.93
C GLN A 52 -1.41 -9.84 1.30
N GLN A 53 -0.20 -9.77 1.87
CA GLN A 53 0.48 -8.52 2.18
C GLN A 53 1.06 -7.81 0.94
N GLY A 54 1.39 -8.56 -0.10
CA GLY A 54 1.84 -8.01 -1.38
C GLY A 54 0.70 -7.54 -2.29
N LYS A 55 -0.53 -7.96 -2.01
CA LYS A 55 -1.72 -7.33 -2.58
C LYS A 55 -2.02 -6.11 -1.70
N GLY A 56 -1.73 -4.91 -2.19
CA GLY A 56 -2.15 -3.66 -1.57
C GLY A 56 -3.63 -3.76 -1.16
N LYS A 57 -4.06 -3.01 -0.16
CA LYS A 57 -5.48 -2.95 0.19
C LYS A 57 -6.26 -2.71 -1.10
N TYR A 58 -7.24 -3.58 -1.37
CA TYR A 58 -8.17 -3.32 -2.48
C TYR A 58 -9.04 -2.14 -2.07
N PHE A 59 -8.98 -1.07 -2.84
CA PHE A 59 -9.84 0.08 -2.68
C PHE A 59 -10.92 0.06 -3.75
N ASP A 60 -12.14 0.27 -3.35
CA ASP A 60 -13.27 0.41 -4.26
C ASP A 60 -13.25 1.82 -4.87
N LEU A 61 -12.67 1.94 -6.05
CA LEU A 61 -12.53 3.19 -6.77
C LEU A 61 -13.83 3.63 -7.48
N THR A 62 -14.90 2.82 -7.41
CA THR A 62 -16.22 3.16 -7.99
C THR A 62 -17.05 4.04 -7.06
N LYS A 63 -16.68 4.14 -5.79
CA LYS A 63 -17.33 5.03 -4.84
C LYS A 63 -17.10 6.50 -5.17
N GLU A 64 -18.03 7.34 -4.75
CA GLU A 64 -17.84 8.79 -4.79
C GLU A 64 -16.58 9.19 -4.02
N PRO A 65 -15.71 10.03 -4.60
CA PRO A 65 -14.53 10.51 -3.92
C PRO A 65 -14.89 11.51 -2.82
N LEU A 66 -14.09 11.54 -1.76
CA LEU A 66 -14.21 12.56 -0.73
C LEU A 66 -13.84 13.96 -1.26
N TYR A 67 -12.76 14.02 -2.06
CA TYR A 67 -12.36 15.23 -2.78
C TYR A 67 -12.21 14.92 -4.27
N THR A 68 -12.88 15.72 -5.07
CA THR A 68 -12.77 15.75 -6.53
C THR A 68 -11.53 16.53 -6.95
N ILE A 69 -11.19 16.51 -8.25
CA ILE A 69 -10.07 17.30 -8.77
C ILE A 69 -10.29 18.81 -8.53
N GLN A 70 -11.53 19.31 -8.61
CA GLN A 70 -11.86 20.71 -8.34
C GLN A 70 -11.61 21.09 -6.88
N ASP A 71 -11.89 20.19 -5.94
CA ASP A 71 -11.61 20.39 -4.52
C ASP A 71 -10.10 20.41 -4.26
N ILE A 72 -9.37 19.50 -4.89
CA ILE A 72 -7.90 19.43 -4.80
C ILE A 72 -7.25 20.70 -5.35
N GLU A 73 -7.74 21.23 -6.47
CA GLU A 73 -7.23 22.49 -7.05
C GLU A 73 -7.48 23.71 -6.14
N ARG A 74 -8.47 23.67 -5.26
CA ARG A 74 -8.70 24.75 -4.27
C ARG A 74 -7.75 24.64 -3.08
N MET A 75 -7.24 23.43 -2.81
CA MET A 75 -6.36 23.16 -1.67
C MET A 75 -4.87 23.25 -2.04
N LEU A 76 -4.49 22.79 -3.23
CA LEU A 76 -3.11 22.75 -3.69
C LEU A 76 -2.83 23.83 -4.76
N PRO A 77 -1.65 24.46 -4.73
CA PRO A 77 -1.25 25.43 -5.76
C PRO A 77 -0.87 24.78 -7.10
N HIS A 78 -0.64 23.47 -7.11
CA HIS A 78 -0.20 22.72 -8.29
C HIS A 78 -1.22 22.78 -9.41
N ARG A 79 -0.74 22.86 -10.66
CA ARG A 79 -1.55 22.81 -11.88
C ARG A 79 -0.85 21.95 -12.94
N TYR A 80 -1.54 21.67 -14.04
CA TYR A 80 -0.94 20.97 -15.18
C TYR A 80 0.41 21.59 -15.57
N PRO A 81 1.44 20.79 -15.84
CA PRO A 81 1.46 19.32 -15.85
C PRO A 81 1.85 18.69 -14.51
N PHE A 82 1.90 19.44 -13.41
CA PHE A 82 2.47 19.03 -12.14
C PHE A 82 1.43 18.72 -11.04
N LEU A 83 0.15 18.86 -11.32
CA LEU A 83 -0.91 18.33 -10.46
C LEU A 83 -1.10 16.83 -10.75
N LEU A 84 -0.65 15.99 -9.84
CA LEU A 84 -0.59 14.54 -10.05
C LEU A 84 -1.72 13.76 -9.37
N VAL A 85 -2.44 14.35 -8.43
CA VAL A 85 -3.52 13.67 -7.71
C VAL A 85 -4.84 13.91 -8.42
N ASP A 86 -5.55 12.84 -8.78
CA ASP A 86 -6.82 12.93 -9.51
C ASP A 86 -8.03 13.00 -8.56
N LYS A 87 -7.98 12.30 -7.43
CA LYS A 87 -9.05 12.28 -6.41
C LYS A 87 -8.55 11.78 -5.07
N VAL A 88 -9.29 12.09 -4.00
CA VAL A 88 -9.09 11.52 -2.67
C VAL A 88 -10.30 10.67 -2.32
N MET A 89 -10.07 9.43 -1.91
CA MET A 89 -11.13 8.47 -1.61
C MET A 89 -11.49 8.45 -0.12
N GLU A 90 -10.48 8.54 0.74
CA GLU A 90 -10.65 8.44 2.19
C GLU A 90 -9.72 9.41 2.91
N LEU A 91 -10.21 9.96 4.01
CA LEU A 91 -9.44 10.77 4.95
C LEU A 91 -9.93 10.47 6.37
N ASN A 92 -9.01 10.23 7.28
CA ASN A 92 -9.28 10.11 8.70
C ASN A 92 -8.15 10.79 9.51
N GLU A 93 -8.19 10.71 10.84
CA GLU A 93 -7.22 11.40 11.72
C GLU A 93 -5.75 11.02 11.47
N THR A 94 -5.48 9.86 10.91
CA THR A 94 -4.12 9.30 10.79
C THR A 94 -3.70 8.91 9.38
N SER A 95 -4.62 8.97 8.42
CA SER A 95 -4.34 8.54 7.04
C SER A 95 -5.23 9.22 6.01
N ILE A 96 -4.71 9.29 4.80
CA ILE A 96 -5.40 9.74 3.60
C ILE A 96 -5.14 8.76 2.47
N ILE A 97 -6.10 8.59 1.58
CA ILE A 97 -6.00 7.75 0.40
C ILE A 97 -6.30 8.57 -0.82
N GLY A 98 -5.25 8.86 -1.59
CA GLY A 98 -5.33 9.53 -2.87
C GLY A 98 -5.21 8.55 -4.04
N VAL A 99 -5.64 8.99 -5.21
CA VAL A 99 -5.59 8.23 -6.46
C VAL A 99 -4.88 9.04 -7.53
N LYS A 100 -3.96 8.40 -8.26
CA LYS A 100 -3.36 8.91 -9.49
C LYS A 100 -3.57 7.89 -10.61
N ASN A 101 -4.29 8.27 -11.66
CA ASN A 101 -4.36 7.47 -12.88
C ASN A 101 -3.20 7.85 -13.79
N VAL A 102 -2.47 6.86 -14.25
CA VAL A 102 -1.33 7.07 -15.15
C VAL A 102 -1.79 6.83 -16.58
N THR A 103 -1.83 7.89 -17.39
CA THR A 103 -2.26 7.81 -18.79
C THR A 103 -1.09 8.07 -19.74
N MET A 104 -1.17 7.55 -20.98
CA MET A 104 -0.16 7.80 -22.00
C MET A 104 -0.06 9.28 -22.40
N ASN A 105 -1.08 10.09 -22.09
CA ASN A 105 -1.12 11.54 -22.36
C ASN A 105 -0.27 12.39 -21.41
N GLU A 106 0.41 11.77 -20.44
CA GLU A 106 1.29 12.49 -19.52
C GLU A 106 2.55 12.98 -20.24
N PRO A 107 2.92 14.26 -20.12
CA PRO A 107 4.01 14.87 -20.89
C PRO A 107 5.37 14.23 -20.61
N MET A 108 5.59 13.63 -19.42
CA MET A 108 6.85 12.97 -19.08
C MET A 108 7.17 11.76 -19.98
N PHE A 109 6.17 11.12 -20.59
CA PHE A 109 6.41 9.94 -21.43
C PHE A 109 7.02 10.26 -22.78
N THR A 110 7.07 11.54 -23.18
CA THR A 110 7.83 11.96 -24.35
C THR A 110 9.32 11.72 -24.19
N GLY A 111 9.83 11.73 -22.97
CA GLY A 111 11.24 11.55 -22.64
C GLY A 111 11.55 10.34 -21.73
N HIS A 112 10.58 9.82 -20.96
CA HIS A 112 10.84 8.79 -19.95
C HIS A 112 10.03 7.50 -20.18
N PHE A 113 10.30 6.66 -21.16
CA PHE A 113 11.30 6.73 -22.23
C PHE A 113 10.63 6.51 -23.58
N PRO A 114 11.13 7.06 -24.69
CA PRO A 114 10.58 6.83 -26.02
C PRO A 114 10.45 5.35 -26.32
N GLY A 115 9.25 4.90 -26.71
CA GLY A 115 8.97 3.49 -27.00
C GLY A 115 8.86 2.55 -25.79
N ASN A 116 9.20 3.02 -24.57
CA ASN A 116 9.10 2.24 -23.34
C ASN A 116 8.69 3.16 -22.17
N PRO A 117 7.44 3.63 -22.13
CA PRO A 117 6.99 4.60 -21.14
C PRO A 117 6.99 4.00 -19.72
N VAL A 118 7.68 4.67 -18.82
CA VAL A 118 7.72 4.34 -17.39
C VAL A 118 7.45 5.62 -16.59
N PHE A 119 6.50 5.59 -15.68
CA PHE A 119 6.22 6.72 -14.82
C PHE A 119 7.39 6.95 -13.87
N PRO A 120 8.00 8.15 -13.86
CA PRO A 120 9.19 8.42 -13.07
C PRO A 120 8.97 8.15 -11.58
N GLY A 121 9.90 7.44 -10.94
CA GLY A 121 9.80 7.14 -9.52
C GLY A 121 9.74 8.41 -8.65
N VAL A 122 10.48 9.45 -9.02
CA VAL A 122 10.45 10.74 -8.33
C VAL A 122 9.06 11.41 -8.40
N LEU A 123 8.31 11.22 -9.48
CA LEU A 123 6.95 11.74 -9.60
C LEU A 123 5.93 10.88 -8.83
N GLN A 124 6.22 9.60 -8.56
CA GLN A 124 5.42 8.81 -7.63
C GLN A 124 5.54 9.39 -6.21
N ILE A 125 6.74 9.79 -5.80
CA ILE A 125 6.97 10.45 -4.51
C ILE A 125 6.27 11.80 -4.47
N GLU A 126 6.34 12.57 -5.55
CA GLU A 126 5.65 13.85 -5.66
C GLU A 126 4.12 13.68 -5.53
N ALA A 127 3.53 12.70 -6.20
CA ALA A 127 2.10 12.41 -6.05
C ALA A 127 1.75 12.08 -4.60
N MET A 128 2.58 11.27 -3.92
CA MET A 128 2.40 10.97 -2.49
C MET A 128 2.53 12.23 -1.62
N ALA A 129 3.42 13.15 -1.96
CA ALA A 129 3.57 14.41 -1.25
C ALA A 129 2.38 15.33 -1.41
N GLN A 130 1.83 15.40 -2.61
CA GLN A 130 0.61 16.17 -2.87
C GLN A 130 -0.55 15.61 -2.05
N VAL A 131 -0.71 14.28 -1.98
CA VAL A 131 -1.69 13.65 -1.09
C VAL A 131 -1.42 14.00 0.38
N GLY A 132 -0.16 13.98 0.81
CA GLY A 132 0.25 14.42 2.15
C GLY A 132 -0.04 15.90 2.41
N GLY A 133 0.15 16.76 1.41
CA GLY A 133 -0.21 18.18 1.46
C GLY A 133 -1.71 18.38 1.65
N ILE A 134 -2.54 17.65 0.92
CA ILE A 134 -4.00 17.65 1.10
C ILE A 134 -4.35 17.22 2.53
N PHE A 135 -3.70 16.16 3.05
CA PHE A 135 -3.90 15.71 4.43
C PHE A 135 -3.61 16.82 5.44
N ALA A 136 -2.47 17.49 5.30
CA ALA A 136 -2.06 18.56 6.21
C ALA A 136 -2.97 19.79 6.14
N LEU A 137 -3.53 20.08 4.97
CA LEU A 137 -4.36 21.26 4.72
C LEU A 137 -5.86 21.02 4.90
N SER A 138 -6.31 19.78 5.02
CA SER A 138 -7.73 19.41 5.07
C SER A 138 -8.50 19.96 6.27
N GLY A 139 -7.81 20.37 7.34
CA GLY A 139 -8.40 20.99 8.53
C GLY A 139 -8.04 22.47 8.70
N VAL A 140 -7.40 23.08 7.70
CA VAL A 140 -6.90 24.45 7.76
C VAL A 140 -7.88 25.39 7.06
N GLU A 141 -8.32 26.43 7.76
CA GLU A 141 -9.07 27.53 7.18
C GLU A 141 -8.17 28.27 6.19
N ASP A 142 -8.71 28.64 5.04
CA ASP A 142 -7.94 29.29 3.97
C ASP A 142 -6.71 28.48 3.47
N ALA A 143 -6.87 27.18 3.31
CA ALA A 143 -5.82 26.26 2.87
C ALA A 143 -5.01 26.76 1.64
N HIS A 144 -5.67 27.51 0.74
CA HIS A 144 -5.08 28.09 -0.47
C HIS A 144 -3.96 29.13 -0.20
N LEU A 145 -3.89 29.68 1.01
CA LEU A 145 -2.85 30.62 1.43
C LEU A 145 -1.56 29.92 1.90
N TYR A 146 -1.59 28.60 2.03
CA TYR A 146 -0.48 27.82 2.55
C TYR A 146 0.16 26.98 1.46
N SER A 147 1.47 26.79 1.57
CA SER A 147 2.23 25.88 0.71
C SER A 147 2.98 24.87 1.55
N THR A 148 3.01 23.62 1.12
CA THR A 148 3.76 22.54 1.76
C THR A 148 5.03 22.26 0.97
N TYR A 149 6.16 22.06 1.67
CA TYR A 149 7.45 21.80 1.06
C TYR A 149 8.09 20.56 1.66
N PHE A 150 8.74 19.75 0.84
CA PHE A 150 9.56 18.66 1.33
C PHE A 150 10.75 19.16 2.14
N MET A 151 10.92 18.60 3.33
CA MET A 151 12.14 18.79 4.12
C MET A 151 13.15 17.67 3.87
N LYS A 152 12.68 16.43 3.67
CA LYS A 152 13.52 15.25 3.57
C LYS A 152 12.75 14.07 2.99
N ILE A 153 13.46 13.22 2.27
CA ILE A 153 12.96 11.97 1.73
C ILE A 153 13.96 10.86 2.12
N ASP A 154 13.50 9.87 2.87
CA ASP A 154 14.35 8.76 3.35
C ASP A 154 13.79 7.40 2.95
N LYS A 155 14.68 6.44 2.78
CA LYS A 155 14.39 4.98 2.66
C LYS A 155 13.39 4.63 1.57
N VAL A 156 13.39 5.34 0.45
CA VAL A 156 12.54 5.05 -0.69
C VAL A 156 13.03 3.81 -1.43
N LYS A 157 12.09 2.92 -1.79
CA LYS A 157 12.34 1.74 -2.63
C LYS A 157 11.23 1.59 -3.66
N PHE A 158 11.58 1.59 -4.92
CA PHE A 158 10.68 1.24 -6.01
C PHE A 158 10.76 -0.27 -6.26
N LYS A 159 9.65 -0.98 -6.07
CA LYS A 159 9.60 -2.44 -6.21
C LYS A 159 9.13 -2.90 -7.58
N SER A 160 8.35 -2.06 -8.25
CA SER A 160 7.77 -2.32 -9.56
C SER A 160 7.79 -1.06 -10.41
N LYS A 161 7.83 -1.22 -11.72
CA LYS A 161 7.61 -0.12 -12.65
C LYS A 161 6.12 0.25 -12.61
N VAL A 162 5.85 1.53 -12.81
CA VAL A 162 4.51 2.07 -13.06
C VAL A 162 4.47 2.52 -14.52
N VAL A 163 3.46 2.11 -15.25
CA VAL A 163 3.34 2.31 -16.69
C VAL A 163 1.98 2.90 -17.05
N PRO A 164 1.79 3.47 -18.24
CA PRO A 164 0.47 3.91 -18.70
C PRO A 164 -0.58 2.78 -18.61
N GLY A 165 -1.73 3.10 -18.05
CA GLY A 165 -2.80 2.16 -17.72
C GLY A 165 -2.85 1.74 -16.25
N ASP A 166 -1.81 2.01 -15.47
CA ASP A 166 -1.81 1.76 -14.02
C ASP A 166 -2.59 2.85 -13.27
N THR A 167 -3.11 2.46 -12.11
CA THR A 167 -3.67 3.37 -11.11
C THR A 167 -2.90 3.20 -9.80
N LEU A 168 -2.33 4.30 -9.32
CA LEU A 168 -1.68 4.36 -8.01
C LEU A 168 -2.72 4.72 -6.95
N VAL A 169 -2.66 4.01 -5.82
CA VAL A 169 -3.51 4.25 -4.63
C VAL A 169 -2.62 4.31 -3.41
#